data_fb39aea98c84d22d44ef9d7d561b75a5
#
_entry.id   fb39aea98c84d22d44ef9d7d561b75a5
#
_cell.length_a   1.000
_cell.length_b   1.000
_cell.length_c   1.000
_cell.angle_alpha   90.00
_cell.angle_beta   90.00
_cell.angle_gamma   90.00
#
_symmetry.space_group_name_H-M   'P 1'
#
loop_
_entity.id
_entity.type
_entity.pdbx_description
1 polymer ?
#
loop_
_entity_poly.entity_id
_entity_poly.type
_entity_poly.pdbx_seq_one_letter_code
_entity_poly.pdbx_strand_id
1 'polypeptide(L)'
;MPESSIKIPAWVQVRKSLLSKEKIDRLLSIKPEEVNKPLLLELFSRRATKLDDGTYKIDEPYMHPTQEFILPANTLVNQTTSQLTTAGLYIYNMHIIAPCFGEMIPYINEPVNSKVNDRVLKTIASALLNKKISTKNYKLYNNRLTRLASCCGFLMDGLSEDLITPNPVVEKAKRELFEKYKDEIKKNNSTLYVDKIENKLLEIAENELKMSPNYTLYQKGGKPSFSNNYKNNMLTAGPLMDPITGKYVIATNSYDEGVNLESFAVSCNKAIYSSYNRGVKTQDGGAMTKYLYALMHSIQSGKPGSDCRSTKYRDVLITKKNADKYIYRFIWTGKVKEGKHELLELTDSNIDEYIGKVVKLRSPMYCKTPGNTICSVCLGTMFERMGLKNIGLTTTTPSSVIMNKSMKAMHDISVKLADIDLYKYIKKVKD
;
A
#
# COMPACT_ATOMS: atom_id res chain seq x y z
N MET A 1 -7.67 42.46 11.66
CA MET A 1 -7.70 42.07 10.23
C MET A 1 -8.97 41.28 10.03
N PRO A 2 -9.85 41.60 9.07
CA PRO A 2 -11.09 40.85 8.90
C PRO A 2 -10.74 39.44 8.39
N GLU A 3 -11.29 38.45 9.02
CA GLU A 3 -11.28 37.06 8.55
C GLU A 3 -11.85 37.04 7.14
N SER A 4 -10.95 36.84 6.15
CA SER A 4 -11.38 36.56 4.80
C SER A 4 -12.09 35.23 4.84
N SER A 5 -13.41 35.23 4.76
CA SER A 5 -14.22 34.02 4.56
C SER A 5 -13.74 33.32 3.28
N ILE A 6 -12.92 32.30 3.44
CA ILE A 6 -12.47 31.43 2.33
C ILE A 6 -13.74 30.82 1.73
N LYS A 7 -14.16 31.32 0.56
CA LYS A 7 -15.27 30.72 -0.18
C LYS A 7 -14.87 29.31 -0.58
N ILE A 8 -15.43 28.32 0.09
CA ILE A 8 -15.24 26.91 -0.26
C ILE A 8 -15.82 26.72 -1.68
N PRO A 9 -15.04 26.21 -2.66
CA PRO A 9 -15.53 26.00 -4.00
C PRO A 9 -16.77 25.12 -4.05
N ALA A 10 -17.66 25.37 -4.99
CA ALA A 10 -18.92 24.63 -5.14
C ALA A 10 -18.71 23.12 -5.23
N TRP A 11 -17.66 22.64 -5.91
CA TRP A 11 -17.34 21.22 -6.02
C TRP A 11 -16.93 20.57 -4.69
N VAL A 12 -16.29 21.31 -3.77
CA VAL A 12 -15.99 20.81 -2.41
C VAL A 12 -17.27 20.71 -1.58
N GLN A 13 -18.19 21.66 -1.75
CA GLN A 13 -19.48 21.63 -1.06
C GLN A 13 -20.34 20.45 -1.54
N VAL A 14 -20.36 20.18 -2.86
CA VAL A 14 -21.10 19.05 -3.43
C VAL A 14 -20.55 17.71 -2.92
N ARG A 15 -19.23 17.55 -2.82
CA ARG A 15 -18.62 16.32 -2.29
C ARG A 15 -18.93 16.05 -0.82
N LYS A 16 -19.25 17.06 -0.04
CA LYS A 16 -19.62 16.96 1.39
C LYS A 16 -21.12 16.93 1.64
N SER A 17 -21.94 17.15 0.61
CA SER A 17 -23.39 17.08 0.75
C SER A 17 -23.88 15.63 0.86
N LEU A 18 -24.98 15.42 1.59
CA LEU A 18 -25.67 14.14 1.60
C LEU A 18 -26.36 13.88 0.24
N LEU A 19 -26.46 12.62 -0.12
CA LEU A 19 -27.22 12.21 -1.30
C LEU A 19 -28.70 12.53 -1.12
N SER A 20 -29.36 13.02 -2.18
CA SER A 20 -30.81 13.15 -2.24
C SER A 20 -31.50 11.78 -2.21
N LYS A 21 -32.76 11.75 -1.78
CA LYS A 21 -33.55 10.51 -1.74
C LYS A 21 -33.56 9.78 -3.09
N GLU A 22 -33.80 10.51 -4.18
CA GLU A 22 -33.78 9.94 -5.54
C GLU A 22 -32.45 9.23 -5.86
N LYS A 23 -31.31 9.85 -5.53
CA LYS A 23 -29.99 9.27 -5.76
C LYS A 23 -29.73 8.04 -4.88
N ILE A 24 -30.24 8.05 -3.64
CA ILE A 24 -30.17 6.90 -2.72
C ILE A 24 -31.00 5.75 -3.31
N ASP A 25 -32.24 6.01 -3.73
CA ASP A 25 -33.12 4.98 -4.31
C ASP A 25 -32.50 4.37 -5.58
N ARG A 26 -31.92 5.21 -6.45
CA ARG A 26 -31.16 4.74 -7.62
C ARG A 26 -29.98 3.88 -7.22
N LEU A 27 -29.20 4.28 -6.22
CA LEU A 27 -28.01 3.56 -5.75
C LEU A 27 -28.38 2.20 -5.16
N LEU A 28 -29.43 2.14 -4.33
CA LEU A 28 -29.92 0.93 -3.68
C LEU A 28 -30.60 -0.05 -4.67
N SER A 29 -31.10 0.43 -5.81
CA SER A 29 -31.70 -0.43 -6.86
C SER A 29 -30.66 -1.21 -7.67
N ILE A 30 -29.38 -0.86 -7.61
CA ILE A 30 -28.31 -1.49 -8.38
C ILE A 30 -28.03 -2.91 -7.86
N LYS A 31 -28.00 -3.88 -8.77
CA LYS A 31 -27.64 -5.26 -8.46
C LYS A 31 -26.13 -5.51 -8.62
N PRO A 32 -25.55 -6.46 -7.88
CA PRO A 32 -24.12 -6.77 -7.96
C PRO A 32 -23.61 -7.06 -9.37
N GLU A 33 -24.42 -7.67 -10.22
CA GLU A 33 -24.08 -8.07 -11.59
C GLU A 33 -24.07 -6.90 -12.57
N GLU A 34 -24.78 -5.81 -12.25
CA GLU A 34 -24.92 -4.62 -13.09
C GLU A 34 -23.69 -3.70 -12.98
N VAL A 35 -22.86 -3.87 -11.94
CA VAL A 35 -21.68 -3.04 -11.73
C VAL A 35 -20.66 -3.30 -12.84
N ASN A 36 -20.57 -2.34 -13.75
CA ASN A 36 -19.70 -2.36 -14.93
C ASN A 36 -19.22 -0.94 -15.25
N LYS A 37 -18.33 -0.81 -16.25
CA LYS A 37 -17.79 0.48 -16.67
C LYS A 37 -18.87 1.49 -17.08
N PRO A 38 -19.85 1.17 -17.97
CA PRO A 38 -20.91 2.10 -18.33
C PRO A 38 -21.69 2.66 -17.15
N LEU A 39 -22.12 1.80 -16.22
CA LEU A 39 -22.85 2.22 -15.02
C LEU A 39 -22.01 3.15 -14.13
N LEU A 40 -20.74 2.79 -13.88
CA LEU A 40 -19.87 3.60 -13.02
C LEU A 40 -19.56 4.97 -13.67
N LEU A 41 -19.41 5.03 -14.99
CA LEU A 41 -19.27 6.29 -15.71
C LEU A 41 -20.56 7.11 -15.65
N GLU A 42 -21.73 6.48 -15.79
CA GLU A 42 -23.03 7.14 -15.64
C GLU A 42 -23.17 7.82 -14.26
N LEU A 43 -22.79 7.11 -13.20
CA LEU A 43 -22.97 7.57 -11.83
C LEU A 43 -21.92 8.61 -11.41
N PHE A 44 -20.66 8.39 -11.75
CA PHE A 44 -19.53 9.06 -11.11
C PHE A 44 -18.67 9.91 -12.04
N SER A 45 -18.85 9.85 -13.37
CA SER A 45 -18.05 10.68 -14.27
C SER A 45 -18.70 12.02 -14.57
N ARG A 46 -17.87 13.02 -14.82
CA ARG A 46 -18.28 14.27 -15.41
C ARG A 46 -18.63 14.06 -16.89
N ARG A 47 -19.60 14.77 -17.39
CA ARG A 47 -19.98 14.76 -18.82
C ARG A 47 -19.55 16.06 -19.45
N ALA A 48 -18.86 15.97 -20.58
CA ALA A 48 -18.53 17.12 -21.40
C ALA A 48 -19.49 17.17 -22.59
N THR A 49 -20.31 18.21 -22.65
CA THR A 49 -21.24 18.47 -23.78
C THR A 49 -20.63 19.58 -24.63
N LYS A 50 -20.37 19.30 -25.90
CA LYS A 50 -19.90 20.30 -26.86
C LYS A 50 -21.03 21.27 -27.18
N LEU A 51 -20.76 22.57 -27.00
CA LEU A 51 -21.67 23.65 -27.32
C LEU A 51 -21.53 24.08 -28.81
N ASP A 52 -22.50 24.84 -29.30
CA ASP A 52 -22.53 25.30 -30.69
C ASP A 52 -21.38 26.25 -31.06
N ASP A 53 -20.81 26.93 -30.05
CA ASP A 53 -19.63 27.80 -30.17
C ASP A 53 -18.30 27.04 -30.21
N GLY A 54 -18.34 25.69 -30.13
CA GLY A 54 -17.17 24.83 -30.11
C GLY A 54 -16.56 24.62 -28.74
N THR A 55 -17.02 25.30 -27.71
CA THR A 55 -16.60 25.10 -26.30
C THR A 55 -17.25 23.88 -25.69
N TYR A 56 -16.76 23.45 -24.52
CA TYR A 56 -17.33 22.31 -23.79
C TYR A 56 -17.92 22.77 -22.46
N LYS A 57 -19.19 22.44 -22.24
CA LYS A 57 -19.81 22.51 -20.91
C LYS A 57 -19.51 21.22 -20.17
N ILE A 58 -18.93 21.35 -18.98
CA ILE A 58 -18.64 20.20 -18.10
C ILE A 58 -19.71 20.17 -17.01
N ASP A 59 -20.54 19.14 -17.03
CA ASP A 59 -21.54 18.90 -16.00
C ASP A 59 -20.94 18.09 -14.85
N GLU A 60 -21.38 18.39 -13.63
CA GLU A 60 -21.02 17.59 -12.45
C GLU A 60 -21.54 16.15 -12.59
N PRO A 61 -20.88 15.15 -11.97
CA PRO A 61 -21.33 13.77 -12.02
C PRO A 61 -22.70 13.62 -11.34
N TYR A 62 -23.47 12.61 -11.72
CA TYR A 62 -24.77 12.33 -11.12
C TYR A 62 -24.66 12.23 -9.59
N MET A 63 -23.61 11.54 -9.08
CA MET A 63 -23.22 11.54 -7.68
C MET A 63 -21.69 11.41 -7.54
N HIS A 64 -21.14 11.82 -6.40
CA HIS A 64 -19.74 11.57 -6.07
C HIS A 64 -19.59 10.27 -5.27
N PRO A 65 -18.53 9.46 -5.52
CA PRO A 65 -18.30 8.23 -4.74
C PRO A 65 -18.06 8.50 -3.25
N THR A 66 -17.66 9.73 -2.89
CA THR A 66 -17.45 10.16 -1.48
C THR A 66 -18.66 10.82 -0.86
N GLN A 67 -19.77 11.03 -1.59
CA GLN A 67 -21.00 11.54 -0.98
C GLN A 67 -21.60 10.54 -0.02
N GLU A 68 -22.05 11.05 1.11
CA GLU A 68 -22.56 10.28 2.24
C GLU A 68 -24.08 10.09 2.18
N PHE A 69 -24.55 9.00 2.74
CA PHE A 69 -25.95 8.73 2.96
C PHE A 69 -26.12 7.75 4.13
N ILE A 70 -27.33 7.70 4.70
CA ILE A 70 -27.68 6.72 5.73
C ILE A 70 -28.13 5.43 5.04
N LEU A 71 -27.33 4.37 5.18
CA LEU A 71 -27.67 3.04 4.72
C LEU A 71 -28.62 2.38 5.74
N PRO A 72 -29.86 2.02 5.36
CA PRO A 72 -30.78 1.36 6.29
C PRO A 72 -30.24 -0.01 6.76
N ALA A 73 -30.60 -0.41 7.98
CA ALA A 73 -30.25 -1.72 8.52
C ALA A 73 -30.72 -2.86 7.60
N ASN A 74 -29.94 -3.93 7.51
CA ASN A 74 -30.26 -5.14 6.74
C ASN A 74 -30.43 -4.91 5.22
N THR A 75 -29.86 -3.81 4.66
CA THR A 75 -29.83 -3.58 3.22
C THR A 75 -28.90 -4.59 2.52
N LEU A 76 -27.76 -4.94 3.15
CA LEU A 76 -26.87 -5.99 2.71
C LEU A 76 -26.77 -7.09 3.78
N VAL A 77 -26.51 -8.31 3.34
CA VAL A 77 -26.40 -9.49 4.22
C VAL A 77 -25.34 -9.34 5.32
N ASN A 78 -24.30 -8.55 5.06
CA ASN A 78 -23.20 -8.32 5.99
C ASN A 78 -23.30 -6.99 6.79
N GLN A 79 -24.53 -6.42 6.87
CA GLN A 79 -24.77 -5.14 7.56
C GLN A 79 -26.09 -5.24 8.34
N THR A 80 -26.01 -5.21 9.66
CA THR A 80 -27.15 -5.39 10.57
C THR A 80 -27.71 -4.12 11.16
N THR A 81 -26.94 -3.02 11.15
CA THR A 81 -27.30 -1.74 11.75
C THR A 81 -27.34 -0.63 10.72
N SER A 82 -28.27 0.32 10.91
CA SER A 82 -28.24 1.56 10.10
C SER A 82 -26.95 2.32 10.35
N GLN A 83 -26.31 2.83 9.30
CA GLN A 83 -25.03 3.53 9.41
C GLN A 83 -24.83 4.57 8.30
N LEU A 84 -24.10 5.61 8.64
CA LEU A 84 -23.62 6.59 7.67
C LEU A 84 -22.51 5.95 6.84
N THR A 85 -22.61 6.01 5.52
CA THR A 85 -21.61 5.46 4.59
C THR A 85 -21.53 6.30 3.33
N THR A 86 -20.62 5.96 2.41
CA THR A 86 -20.48 6.66 1.12
C THR A 86 -20.97 5.81 -0.04
N ALA A 87 -21.36 6.46 -1.15
CA ALA A 87 -21.79 5.77 -2.37
C ALA A 87 -20.75 4.76 -2.87
N GLY A 88 -19.46 5.14 -2.86
CA GLY A 88 -18.37 4.25 -3.28
C GLY A 88 -18.18 3.03 -2.37
N LEU A 89 -18.27 3.21 -1.05
CA LEU A 89 -18.17 2.10 -0.09
C LEU A 89 -19.38 1.16 -0.21
N TYR A 90 -20.56 1.70 -0.45
CA TYR A 90 -21.74 0.87 -0.71
C TYR A 90 -21.55 0.00 -1.95
N ILE A 91 -21.13 0.57 -3.08
CA ILE A 91 -20.84 -0.18 -4.31
C ILE A 91 -19.77 -1.27 -4.05
N TYR A 92 -18.70 -0.95 -3.32
CA TYR A 92 -17.68 -1.94 -2.97
C TYR A 92 -18.24 -3.13 -2.17
N ASN A 93 -18.98 -2.86 -1.11
CA ASN A 93 -19.57 -3.92 -0.29
C ASN A 93 -20.64 -4.70 -1.05
N MET A 94 -21.54 -4.02 -1.74
CA MET A 94 -22.64 -4.61 -2.50
C MET A 94 -22.14 -5.47 -3.67
N HIS A 95 -21.14 -4.97 -4.41
CA HIS A 95 -20.62 -5.69 -5.58
C HIS A 95 -19.62 -6.79 -5.23
N ILE A 96 -18.79 -6.61 -4.19
CA ILE A 96 -17.66 -7.50 -3.91
C ILE A 96 -17.88 -8.30 -2.63
N ILE A 97 -18.01 -7.63 -1.46
CA ILE A 97 -17.91 -8.31 -0.17
C ILE A 97 -19.13 -9.18 0.12
N ALA A 98 -20.31 -8.59 0.08
CA ALA A 98 -21.54 -9.30 0.42
C ALA A 98 -21.80 -10.52 -0.49
N PRO A 99 -21.70 -10.45 -1.83
CA PRO A 99 -21.95 -11.59 -2.70
C PRO A 99 -20.88 -12.69 -2.62
N CYS A 100 -19.65 -12.34 -2.24
CA CYS A 100 -18.56 -13.32 -2.18
C CYS A 100 -18.48 -14.04 -0.84
N PHE A 101 -18.82 -13.36 0.26
CA PHE A 101 -18.53 -13.83 1.61
C PHE A 101 -19.73 -13.78 2.57
N GLY A 102 -20.85 -13.21 2.17
CA GLY A 102 -22.02 -13.08 3.04
C GLY A 102 -21.69 -12.37 4.35
N GLU A 103 -22.19 -12.87 5.46
CA GLU A 103 -21.98 -12.33 6.81
C GLU A 103 -20.56 -12.52 7.35
N MET A 104 -19.74 -13.38 6.72
CA MET A 104 -18.40 -13.71 7.21
C MET A 104 -17.46 -12.52 7.28
N ILE A 105 -17.60 -11.56 6.35
CA ILE A 105 -16.87 -10.31 6.37
C ILE A 105 -17.87 -9.18 6.60
N PRO A 106 -17.80 -8.51 7.75
CA PRO A 106 -18.68 -7.37 8.06
C PRO A 106 -18.56 -6.27 7.00
N TYR A 107 -19.57 -5.40 6.93
CA TYR A 107 -19.57 -4.23 6.09
C TYR A 107 -18.32 -3.37 6.32
N ILE A 108 -17.57 -3.07 5.28
CA ILE A 108 -16.36 -2.27 5.34
C ILE A 108 -16.76 -0.80 5.15
N ASN A 109 -16.74 -0.04 6.26
CA ASN A 109 -17.12 1.36 6.30
C ASN A 109 -15.90 2.30 6.52
N GLU A 110 -14.80 1.97 5.90
CA GLU A 110 -13.57 2.76 5.91
C GLU A 110 -12.91 2.74 4.52
N PRO A 111 -12.11 3.77 4.16
CA PRO A 111 -11.43 3.80 2.87
C PRO A 111 -10.60 2.55 2.60
N VAL A 112 -10.87 1.87 1.49
CA VAL A 112 -10.23 0.62 1.11
C VAL A 112 -8.79 0.90 0.67
N ASN A 113 -7.86 0.75 1.59
CA ASN A 113 -6.42 0.86 1.37
C ASN A 113 -5.72 -0.49 1.53
N SER A 114 -4.38 -0.53 1.41
CA SER A 114 -3.60 -1.76 1.56
C SER A 114 -3.81 -2.46 2.91
N LYS A 115 -3.98 -1.72 4.01
CA LYS A 115 -4.21 -2.29 5.35
C LYS A 115 -5.56 -3.00 5.44
N VAL A 116 -6.60 -2.37 4.90
CA VAL A 116 -7.96 -2.96 4.83
C VAL A 116 -7.94 -4.21 3.96
N ASN A 117 -7.31 -4.13 2.78
CA ASN A 117 -7.17 -5.25 1.87
C ASN A 117 -6.40 -6.43 2.50
N ASP A 118 -5.29 -6.16 3.20
CA ASP A 118 -4.51 -7.19 3.90
C ASP A 118 -5.34 -7.87 5.01
N ARG A 119 -6.18 -7.12 5.74
CA ARG A 119 -7.10 -7.67 6.73
C ARG A 119 -8.16 -8.59 6.08
N VAL A 120 -8.76 -8.14 4.99
CA VAL A 120 -9.73 -8.94 4.22
C VAL A 120 -9.08 -10.22 3.71
N LEU A 121 -7.89 -10.14 3.11
CA LEU A 121 -7.15 -11.30 2.61
C LEU A 121 -6.76 -12.29 3.73
N LYS A 122 -6.40 -11.80 4.93
CA LYS A 122 -6.16 -12.67 6.10
C LYS A 122 -7.42 -13.46 6.49
N THR A 123 -8.56 -12.79 6.55
CA THR A 123 -9.85 -13.42 6.88
C THR A 123 -10.22 -14.47 5.84
N ILE A 124 -10.06 -14.15 4.54
CA ILE A 124 -10.31 -15.07 3.43
C ILE A 124 -9.38 -16.28 3.53
N ALA A 125 -8.09 -16.08 3.77
CA ALA A 125 -7.11 -17.17 3.88
C ALA A 125 -7.46 -18.12 5.03
N SER A 126 -7.78 -17.59 6.21
CA SER A 126 -8.24 -18.40 7.35
C SER A 126 -9.52 -19.17 7.03
N ALA A 127 -10.49 -18.52 6.39
CA ALA A 127 -11.75 -19.17 6.02
C ALA A 127 -11.59 -20.29 4.97
N LEU A 128 -10.67 -20.11 4.00
CA LEU A 128 -10.30 -21.15 3.03
C LEU A 128 -9.64 -22.35 3.71
N LEU A 129 -8.66 -22.09 4.59
CA LEU A 129 -7.95 -23.14 5.34
C LEU A 129 -8.90 -23.95 6.22
N ASN A 130 -9.86 -23.29 6.85
CA ASN A 130 -10.89 -23.91 7.70
C ASN A 130 -12.10 -24.41 6.90
N LYS A 131 -12.06 -24.38 5.56
CA LYS A 131 -13.12 -24.84 4.65
C LYS A 131 -14.49 -24.16 4.88
N LYS A 132 -14.49 -22.95 5.46
CA LYS A 132 -15.71 -22.15 5.64
C LYS A 132 -16.19 -21.55 4.32
N ILE A 133 -15.29 -21.33 3.37
CA ILE A 133 -15.57 -20.87 2.01
C ILE A 133 -14.84 -21.75 1.00
N SER A 134 -15.28 -21.69 -0.25
CA SER A 134 -14.67 -22.42 -1.36
C SER A 134 -13.70 -21.54 -2.16
N THR A 135 -12.83 -22.17 -2.93
CA THR A 135 -11.98 -21.47 -3.90
C THR A 135 -12.78 -20.72 -4.96
N LYS A 136 -14.04 -21.09 -5.22
CA LYS A 136 -14.96 -20.37 -6.11
C LYS A 136 -15.28 -18.97 -5.58
N ASN A 137 -15.53 -18.84 -4.27
CA ASN A 137 -15.75 -17.55 -3.62
C ASN A 137 -14.54 -16.62 -3.78
N TYR A 138 -13.34 -17.17 -3.57
CA TYR A 138 -12.10 -16.41 -3.73
C TYR A 138 -11.85 -15.97 -5.21
N LYS A 139 -12.12 -16.86 -6.17
CA LYS A 139 -12.07 -16.52 -7.60
C LYS A 139 -13.06 -15.42 -7.96
N LEU A 140 -14.28 -15.50 -7.45
CA LEU A 140 -15.32 -14.49 -7.67
C LEU A 140 -14.87 -13.13 -7.10
N TYR A 141 -14.34 -13.14 -5.87
CA TYR A 141 -13.77 -11.95 -5.22
C TYR A 141 -12.68 -11.30 -6.08
N ASN A 142 -11.67 -12.05 -6.50
CA ASN A 142 -10.59 -11.53 -7.33
C ASN A 142 -11.08 -10.97 -8.65
N ASN A 143 -11.99 -11.65 -9.33
CA ASN A 143 -12.54 -11.21 -10.60
C ASN A 143 -13.31 -9.89 -10.45
N ARG A 144 -14.16 -9.78 -9.42
CA ARG A 144 -14.94 -8.57 -9.15
C ARG A 144 -14.05 -7.41 -8.71
N LEU A 145 -13.09 -7.67 -7.83
CA LEU A 145 -12.12 -6.65 -7.40
C LEU A 145 -11.28 -6.12 -8.56
N THR A 146 -10.74 -7.01 -9.39
CA THR A 146 -9.94 -6.61 -10.56
C THR A 146 -10.79 -5.81 -11.55
N ARG A 147 -12.03 -6.26 -11.79
CA ARG A 147 -12.94 -5.55 -12.68
C ARG A 147 -13.31 -4.16 -12.17
N LEU A 148 -13.65 -4.05 -10.88
CA LEU A 148 -13.94 -2.76 -10.26
C LEU A 148 -12.72 -1.83 -10.30
N ALA A 149 -11.55 -2.32 -9.94
CA ALA A 149 -10.31 -1.55 -10.00
C ALA A 149 -10.00 -1.03 -11.42
N SER A 150 -10.19 -1.87 -12.43
CA SER A 150 -10.04 -1.46 -13.84
C SER A 150 -11.04 -0.35 -14.23
N CYS A 151 -12.28 -0.45 -13.75
CA CYS A 151 -13.28 0.59 -14.01
C CYS A 151 -12.97 1.90 -13.28
N CYS A 152 -12.47 1.84 -12.05
CA CYS A 152 -12.10 3.03 -11.28
C CYS A 152 -10.98 3.84 -11.95
N GLY A 153 -10.10 3.21 -12.72
CA GLY A 153 -9.07 3.90 -13.50
C GLY A 153 -9.62 4.94 -14.48
N PHE A 154 -10.85 4.76 -14.97
CA PHE A 154 -11.52 5.74 -15.85
C PHE A 154 -12.19 6.90 -15.12
N LEU A 155 -12.31 6.80 -13.79
CA LEU A 155 -12.89 7.83 -12.93
C LEU A 155 -11.82 8.72 -12.29
N MET A 156 -10.54 8.44 -12.54
CA MET A 156 -9.44 9.25 -12.03
C MET A 156 -9.32 10.51 -12.88
N ASP A 157 -9.31 11.66 -12.22
CA ASP A 157 -9.00 12.92 -12.87
C ASP A 157 -7.52 12.92 -13.36
N GLY A 158 -7.26 13.50 -14.51
CA GLY A 158 -5.91 13.77 -15.00
C GLY A 158 -5.29 14.97 -14.28
N LEU A 159 -4.04 15.27 -14.59
CA LEU A 159 -3.42 16.53 -14.19
C LEU A 159 -4.12 17.70 -14.88
N SER A 160 -4.47 18.73 -14.12
CA SER A 160 -4.98 19.99 -14.66
C SER A 160 -3.85 20.97 -14.91
N GLU A 161 -4.09 21.95 -15.75
CA GLU A 161 -3.10 22.95 -16.16
C GLU A 161 -2.46 23.68 -14.96
N ASP A 162 -3.26 24.02 -13.96
CA ASP A 162 -2.81 24.66 -12.72
C ASP A 162 -1.83 23.83 -11.88
N LEU A 163 -1.82 22.51 -12.08
CA LEU A 163 -0.88 21.60 -11.41
C LEU A 163 0.44 21.37 -12.18
N ILE A 164 0.48 21.77 -13.44
CA ILE A 164 1.64 21.57 -14.33
C ILE A 164 2.22 22.89 -14.88
N THR A 165 1.64 24.03 -14.51
CA THR A 165 2.15 25.36 -14.84
C THR A 165 2.69 26.05 -13.59
N PRO A 166 3.76 26.85 -13.72
CA PRO A 166 4.29 27.64 -12.62
C PRO A 166 3.24 28.60 -12.03
N ASN A 167 3.05 28.56 -10.72
CA ASN A 167 2.12 29.46 -10.04
C ASN A 167 2.81 30.81 -9.72
N PRO A 168 2.29 31.96 -10.18
CA PRO A 168 2.94 33.27 -10.00
C PRO A 168 3.23 33.64 -8.53
N VAL A 169 2.36 33.25 -7.59
CA VAL A 169 2.54 33.52 -6.15
C VAL A 169 3.72 32.71 -5.61
N VAL A 170 3.81 31.44 -6.02
CA VAL A 170 4.90 30.53 -5.63
C VAL A 170 6.22 30.99 -6.23
N GLU A 171 6.23 31.40 -7.50
CA GLU A 171 7.40 31.92 -8.20
C GLU A 171 7.95 33.19 -7.55
N LYS A 172 7.07 34.11 -7.15
CA LYS A 172 7.48 35.33 -6.43
C LYS A 172 8.09 34.95 -5.07
N ALA A 173 7.44 34.09 -4.30
CA ALA A 173 7.95 33.64 -3.00
C ALA A 173 9.31 32.92 -3.14
N LYS A 174 9.50 32.11 -4.20
CA LYS A 174 10.75 31.44 -4.51
C LYS A 174 11.90 32.44 -4.68
N ARG A 175 11.69 33.45 -5.52
CA ARG A 175 12.72 34.51 -5.75
C ARG A 175 13.08 35.27 -4.47
N GLU A 176 12.06 35.65 -3.67
CA GLU A 176 12.27 36.38 -2.42
C GLU A 176 13.01 35.53 -1.38
N LEU A 177 12.68 34.26 -1.24
CA LEU A 177 13.31 33.37 -0.27
C LEU A 177 14.76 33.02 -0.65
N PHE A 178 15.04 32.72 -1.93
CA PHE A 178 16.40 32.46 -2.37
C PHE A 178 17.30 33.69 -2.29
N GLU A 179 16.80 34.89 -2.60
CA GLU A 179 17.57 36.12 -2.43
C GLU A 179 17.85 36.43 -0.96
N LYS A 180 16.85 36.24 -0.08
CA LYS A 180 16.98 36.43 1.38
C LYS A 180 18.08 35.57 2.01
N TYR A 181 18.20 34.31 1.60
CA TYR A 181 19.16 33.36 2.17
C TYR A 181 20.38 33.09 1.30
N LYS A 182 20.63 33.93 0.29
CA LYS A 182 21.69 33.75 -0.70
C LYS A 182 23.09 33.65 -0.09
N ASP A 183 23.40 34.54 0.86
CA ASP A 183 24.71 34.58 1.50
C ASP A 183 24.95 33.38 2.42
N GLU A 184 23.93 32.95 3.14
CA GLU A 184 24.00 31.76 4.03
C GLU A 184 24.19 30.48 3.20
N ILE A 185 23.50 30.37 2.08
CA ILE A 185 23.65 29.23 1.16
C ILE A 185 25.07 29.20 0.59
N LYS A 186 25.60 30.36 0.14
CA LYS A 186 26.92 30.43 -0.45
C LYS A 186 28.03 30.17 0.55
N LYS A 187 27.95 30.75 1.77
CA LYS A 187 29.01 30.62 2.79
C LYS A 187 29.24 29.19 3.26
N ASN A 188 28.18 28.41 3.41
CA ASN A 188 28.26 27.11 4.05
C ASN A 188 27.93 25.94 3.13
N ASN A 189 27.61 26.16 1.87
CA ASN A 189 26.97 25.16 0.99
C ASN A 189 25.85 24.41 1.75
N SER A 190 25.07 25.18 2.53
CA SER A 190 24.21 24.63 3.59
C SER A 190 22.90 24.10 3.00
N THR A 191 22.76 22.80 2.95
CA THR A 191 21.51 22.13 2.57
C THR A 191 20.36 22.47 3.52
N LEU A 192 20.65 22.84 4.77
CA LEU A 192 19.66 23.18 5.78
C LEU A 192 18.79 24.39 5.40
N TYR A 193 19.40 25.43 4.84
CA TYR A 193 18.65 26.62 4.40
C TYR A 193 17.80 26.31 3.17
N VAL A 194 18.31 25.48 2.27
CA VAL A 194 17.55 25.02 1.10
C VAL A 194 16.34 24.20 1.53
N ASP A 195 16.49 23.27 2.47
CA ASP A 195 15.38 22.50 3.02
C ASP A 195 14.31 23.40 3.69
N LYS A 196 14.74 24.45 4.39
CA LYS A 196 13.81 25.43 4.98
C LYS A 196 13.04 26.19 3.89
N ILE A 197 13.72 26.61 2.83
CA ILE A 197 13.09 27.29 1.69
C ILE A 197 12.10 26.33 1.01
N GLU A 198 12.51 25.10 0.72
CA GLU A 198 11.68 24.09 0.08
C GLU A 198 10.41 23.80 0.87
N ASN A 199 10.53 23.59 2.19
CA ASN A 199 9.38 23.34 3.05
C ASN A 199 8.40 24.52 3.06
N LYS A 200 8.93 25.76 3.06
CA LYS A 200 8.07 26.95 3.02
C LYS A 200 7.40 27.14 1.67
N LEU A 201 8.13 26.89 0.58
CA LEU A 201 7.55 26.92 -0.77
C LEU A 201 6.49 25.84 -0.97
N LEU A 202 6.70 24.63 -0.43
CA LEU A 202 5.70 23.57 -0.46
C LEU A 202 4.43 23.96 0.29
N GLU A 203 4.57 24.62 1.45
CA GLU A 203 3.42 25.12 2.22
C GLU A 203 2.62 26.16 1.44
N ILE A 204 3.32 27.12 0.81
CA ILE A 204 2.69 28.17 -0.02
C ILE A 204 1.99 27.51 -1.23
N ALA A 205 2.70 26.65 -1.95
CA ALA A 205 2.16 25.96 -3.11
C ALA A 205 0.96 25.08 -2.76
N GLU A 206 1.02 24.37 -1.63
CA GLU A 206 -0.11 23.58 -1.14
C GLU A 206 -1.33 24.44 -0.84
N ASN A 207 -1.14 25.61 -0.25
CA ASN A 207 -2.24 26.53 0.04
C ASN A 207 -2.88 27.10 -1.22
N GLU A 208 -2.09 27.45 -2.23
CA GLU A 208 -2.57 27.92 -3.53
C GLU A 208 -3.32 26.82 -4.30
N LEU A 209 -2.80 25.60 -4.29
CA LEU A 209 -3.34 24.49 -5.09
C LEU A 209 -4.47 23.73 -4.41
N LYS A 210 -4.71 23.89 -3.11
CA LYS A 210 -5.84 23.24 -2.40
C LYS A 210 -7.18 23.49 -3.05
N MET A 211 -7.32 24.62 -3.76
CA MET A 211 -8.55 25.01 -4.44
C MET A 211 -8.68 24.36 -5.84
N SER A 212 -7.62 23.75 -6.36
CA SER A 212 -7.68 23.01 -7.61
C SER A 212 -8.56 21.75 -7.47
N PRO A 213 -9.47 21.49 -8.40
CA PRO A 213 -10.28 20.27 -8.41
C PRO A 213 -9.46 18.99 -8.38
N ASN A 214 -8.28 19.02 -8.98
CA ASN A 214 -7.40 17.87 -9.18
C ASN A 214 -6.29 17.78 -8.11
N TYR A 215 -6.24 18.69 -7.14
CA TYR A 215 -5.30 18.62 -6.01
C TYR A 215 -5.39 17.29 -5.23
N THR A 216 -6.55 16.61 -5.30
CA THR A 216 -6.74 15.29 -4.71
C THR A 216 -5.75 14.24 -5.20
N LEU A 217 -5.15 14.40 -6.39
CA LEU A 217 -4.08 13.53 -6.91
C LEU A 217 -2.83 13.53 -6.02
N TYR A 218 -2.57 14.63 -5.32
CA TYR A 218 -1.44 14.77 -4.41
C TYR A 218 -1.76 14.47 -2.94
N GLN A 219 -3.03 14.18 -2.61
CA GLN A 219 -3.41 13.84 -1.23
C GLN A 219 -2.83 12.50 -0.77
N LYS A 220 -2.73 12.34 0.56
CA LYS A 220 -2.19 11.13 1.20
C LYS A 220 -2.89 9.87 0.69
N GLY A 221 -2.14 8.98 0.06
CA GLY A 221 -2.63 7.71 -0.49
C GLY A 221 -2.46 7.58 -2.00
N GLY A 222 -2.26 8.68 -2.72
CA GLY A 222 -1.82 8.66 -4.11
C GLY A 222 -0.33 8.34 -4.24
N LYS A 223 0.09 7.70 -5.34
CA LYS A 223 1.51 7.43 -5.61
C LYS A 223 2.36 8.69 -5.84
N PRO A 224 1.90 9.73 -6.53
CA PRO A 224 2.65 10.96 -6.60
C PRO A 224 2.49 11.72 -5.27
N SER A 225 3.54 11.78 -4.45
CA SER A 225 3.54 12.71 -3.33
C SER A 225 3.76 14.12 -3.86
N PHE A 226 3.00 15.06 -3.35
CA PHE A 226 3.14 16.48 -3.67
C PHE A 226 4.58 16.95 -3.50
N SER A 227 5.20 16.60 -2.37
CA SER A 227 6.58 16.95 -2.08
C SER A 227 7.61 16.39 -3.06
N ASN A 228 7.40 15.23 -3.66
CA ASN A 228 8.40 14.63 -4.56
C ASN A 228 8.18 15.04 -6.02
N ASN A 229 6.93 15.15 -6.45
CA ASN A 229 6.63 15.41 -7.86
C ASN A 229 6.48 16.91 -8.14
N TYR A 230 5.69 17.63 -7.36
CA TYR A 230 5.51 19.07 -7.56
C TYR A 230 6.79 19.83 -7.22
N LYS A 231 7.47 19.50 -6.11
CA LYS A 231 8.70 20.16 -5.68
C LYS A 231 9.76 20.15 -6.78
N ASN A 232 10.15 19.00 -7.26
CA ASN A 232 11.24 18.88 -8.23
C ASN A 232 10.86 19.46 -9.59
N ASN A 233 9.60 19.33 -9.98
CA ASN A 233 9.15 19.82 -11.28
C ASN A 233 8.92 21.33 -11.30
N MET A 234 8.34 21.91 -10.23
CA MET A 234 7.86 23.30 -10.23
C MET A 234 8.61 24.21 -9.26
N LEU A 235 9.24 23.69 -8.20
CA LEU A 235 9.88 24.54 -7.19
C LEU A 235 11.40 24.56 -7.34
N THR A 236 12.06 23.47 -7.03
CA THR A 236 13.52 23.34 -7.07
C THR A 236 13.95 21.89 -7.07
N ALA A 237 15.00 21.58 -7.82
CA ALA A 237 15.63 20.26 -7.73
C ALA A 237 16.38 20.06 -6.40
N GLY A 238 16.71 21.15 -5.71
CA GLY A 238 17.25 21.17 -4.36
C GLY A 238 18.68 20.66 -4.22
N PRO A 239 19.04 20.12 -3.05
CA PRO A 239 20.35 19.56 -2.83
C PRO A 239 20.53 18.27 -3.63
N LEU A 240 21.47 18.27 -4.56
CA LEU A 240 21.84 17.11 -5.37
C LEU A 240 23.15 16.54 -4.85
N MET A 241 23.12 15.31 -4.34
CA MET A 241 24.35 14.60 -3.97
C MET A 241 25.00 14.00 -5.24
N ASP A 242 26.24 14.35 -5.48
CA ASP A 242 27.03 13.69 -6.50
C ASP A 242 27.41 12.27 -6.03
N PRO A 243 26.97 11.23 -6.73
CA PRO A 243 27.24 9.84 -6.32
C PRO A 243 28.72 9.44 -6.44
N ILE A 244 29.52 10.22 -7.14
CA ILE A 244 30.96 9.96 -7.35
C ILE A 244 31.77 10.55 -6.20
N THR A 245 31.51 11.82 -5.87
CA THR A 245 32.31 12.57 -4.88
C THR A 245 31.68 12.59 -3.50
N GLY A 246 30.40 12.24 -3.36
CA GLY A 246 29.62 12.36 -2.14
C GLY A 246 29.31 13.81 -1.71
N LYS A 247 29.71 14.80 -2.50
CA LYS A 247 29.46 16.22 -2.22
C LYS A 247 28.08 16.66 -2.70
N TYR A 248 27.52 17.66 -2.04
CA TYR A 248 26.26 18.26 -2.43
C TYR A 248 26.48 19.49 -3.32
N VAL A 249 25.68 19.58 -4.38
CA VAL A 249 25.51 20.79 -5.19
C VAL A 249 24.06 21.23 -5.06
N ILE A 250 23.85 22.52 -4.86
CA ILE A 250 22.52 23.10 -4.69
C ILE A 250 22.00 23.55 -6.05
N ALA A 251 20.95 22.88 -6.52
CA ALA A 251 20.23 23.28 -7.73
C ALA A 251 18.99 24.08 -7.32
N THR A 252 19.03 25.38 -7.55
CA THR A 252 17.93 26.31 -7.24
C THR A 252 16.80 26.25 -8.26
N ASN A 253 17.10 25.77 -9.48
CA ASN A 253 16.15 25.64 -10.56
C ASN A 253 15.27 24.41 -10.38
N SER A 254 14.02 24.52 -10.83
CA SER A 254 13.12 23.39 -11.04
C SER A 254 13.42 22.67 -12.36
N TYR A 255 12.80 21.52 -12.59
CA TYR A 255 12.92 20.84 -13.89
C TYR A 255 12.18 21.59 -15.00
N ASP A 256 11.14 22.36 -14.67
CA ASP A 256 10.45 23.25 -15.61
C ASP A 256 11.37 24.37 -16.10
N GLU A 257 12.17 24.97 -15.21
CA GLU A 257 13.17 26.00 -15.56
C GLU A 257 14.41 25.42 -16.26
N GLY A 258 14.59 24.10 -16.22
CA GLY A 258 15.74 23.41 -16.78
C GLY A 258 16.94 23.32 -15.82
N VAL A 259 17.95 22.57 -16.25
CA VAL A 259 19.16 22.32 -15.47
C VAL A 259 20.20 23.42 -15.75
N ASN A 260 20.69 24.07 -14.72
CA ASN A 260 21.75 25.06 -14.86
C ASN A 260 23.14 24.41 -15.03
N LEU A 261 24.12 25.17 -15.55
CA LEU A 261 25.48 24.68 -15.82
C LEU A 261 26.18 24.16 -14.56
N GLU A 262 25.96 24.81 -13.40
CA GLU A 262 26.60 24.44 -12.13
C GLU A 262 26.14 23.04 -11.63
N SER A 263 24.88 22.71 -11.84
CA SER A 263 24.28 21.42 -11.39
C SER A 263 24.25 20.36 -12.49
N PHE A 264 24.62 20.69 -13.73
CA PHE A 264 24.50 19.82 -14.90
C PHE A 264 25.27 18.49 -14.71
N ALA A 265 26.56 18.56 -14.38
CA ALA A 265 27.41 17.39 -14.23
C ALA A 265 26.88 16.45 -13.12
N VAL A 266 26.46 17.02 -11.97
CA VAL A 266 25.91 16.24 -10.85
C VAL A 266 24.55 15.65 -11.21
N SER A 267 23.73 16.38 -11.95
CA SER A 267 22.44 15.86 -12.45
C SER A 267 22.63 14.68 -13.40
N CYS A 268 23.60 14.75 -14.31
CA CYS A 268 23.96 13.63 -15.19
C CYS A 268 24.49 12.43 -14.40
N ASN A 269 25.42 12.63 -13.47
CA ASN A 269 25.96 11.57 -12.62
C ASN A 269 24.86 10.88 -11.80
N LYS A 270 23.95 11.67 -11.22
CA LYS A 270 22.80 11.17 -10.46
C LYS A 270 21.84 10.37 -11.34
N ALA A 271 21.56 10.82 -12.56
CA ALA A 271 20.69 10.11 -13.50
C ALA A 271 21.30 8.77 -13.92
N ILE A 272 22.59 8.75 -14.29
CA ILE A 272 23.32 7.54 -14.64
C ILE A 272 23.36 6.57 -13.45
N TYR A 273 23.76 7.04 -12.27
CA TYR A 273 23.84 6.24 -11.05
C TYR A 273 22.46 5.65 -10.65
N SER A 274 21.41 6.45 -10.72
CA SER A 274 20.04 5.99 -10.44
C SER A 274 19.58 4.93 -11.43
N SER A 275 19.89 5.09 -12.72
CA SER A 275 19.53 4.13 -13.76
C SER A 275 20.31 2.83 -13.61
N TYR A 276 21.63 2.91 -13.35
CA TYR A 276 22.48 1.77 -13.06
C TYR A 276 22.00 0.99 -11.84
N ASN A 277 21.78 1.67 -10.70
CA ASN A 277 21.31 1.00 -9.49
C ASN A 277 19.95 0.34 -9.67
N ARG A 278 19.00 1.00 -10.34
CA ARG A 278 17.69 0.40 -10.64
C ARG A 278 17.82 -0.82 -11.54
N GLY A 279 18.64 -0.76 -12.58
CA GLY A 279 18.88 -1.86 -13.50
C GLY A 279 19.61 -3.03 -12.83
N VAL A 280 20.83 -2.81 -12.36
CA VAL A 280 21.72 -3.87 -11.84
C VAL A 280 21.17 -4.48 -10.55
N LYS A 281 20.75 -3.70 -9.57
CA LYS A 281 20.19 -4.25 -8.31
C LYS A 281 18.90 -5.02 -8.53
N THR A 282 18.06 -4.60 -9.49
CA THR A 282 16.87 -5.37 -9.86
C THR A 282 17.25 -6.68 -10.54
N GLN A 283 18.30 -6.69 -11.36
CA GLN A 283 18.82 -7.88 -11.99
C GLN A 283 19.29 -8.91 -10.95
N ASP A 284 20.03 -8.47 -9.92
CA ASP A 284 20.51 -9.34 -8.84
C ASP A 284 19.35 -10.03 -8.11
N GLY A 285 18.30 -9.28 -7.82
CA GLY A 285 17.06 -9.82 -7.22
C GLY A 285 16.37 -10.83 -8.14
N GLY A 286 16.33 -10.57 -9.44
CA GLY A 286 15.81 -11.49 -10.44
C GLY A 286 16.64 -12.78 -10.54
N ALA A 287 17.97 -12.66 -10.55
CA ALA A 287 18.89 -13.80 -10.57
C ALA A 287 18.74 -14.67 -9.31
N MET A 288 18.69 -14.04 -8.11
CA MET A 288 18.46 -14.74 -6.86
C MET A 288 17.11 -15.46 -6.85
N THR A 289 16.07 -14.84 -7.37
CA THR A 289 14.74 -15.47 -7.52
C THR A 289 14.83 -16.72 -8.38
N LYS A 290 15.44 -16.65 -9.55
CA LYS A 290 15.63 -17.81 -10.44
C LYS A 290 16.43 -18.91 -9.75
N TYR A 291 17.50 -18.56 -9.04
CA TYR A 291 18.31 -19.50 -8.28
C TYR A 291 17.50 -20.23 -7.20
N LEU A 292 16.70 -19.48 -6.42
CA LEU A 292 15.81 -20.08 -5.43
C LEU A 292 14.77 -21.02 -6.06
N TYR A 293 14.17 -20.64 -7.19
CA TYR A 293 13.26 -21.52 -7.90
C TYR A 293 13.95 -22.80 -8.37
N ALA A 294 15.16 -22.69 -8.92
CA ALA A 294 15.94 -23.85 -9.38
C ALA A 294 16.29 -24.80 -8.22
N LEU A 295 16.65 -24.27 -7.06
CA LEU A 295 16.96 -25.09 -5.86
C LEU A 295 15.73 -25.74 -5.25
N MET A 296 14.62 -25.04 -5.22
CA MET A 296 13.46 -25.43 -4.42
C MET A 296 12.37 -26.16 -5.21
N HIS A 297 12.40 -26.16 -6.56
CA HIS A 297 11.31 -26.65 -7.39
C HIS A 297 10.96 -28.13 -7.17
N SER A 298 11.90 -28.95 -6.72
CA SER A 298 11.71 -30.38 -6.52
C SER A 298 11.18 -30.73 -5.12
N ILE A 299 11.12 -29.78 -4.18
CA ILE A 299 10.71 -30.05 -2.81
C ILE A 299 9.19 -30.23 -2.73
N GLN A 300 8.76 -31.37 -2.21
CA GLN A 300 7.35 -31.74 -2.13
C GLN A 300 6.90 -32.08 -0.70
N SER A 301 5.60 -31.94 -0.46
CA SER A 301 4.96 -32.45 0.75
C SER A 301 4.83 -33.97 0.70
N GLY A 302 5.11 -34.62 1.82
CA GLY A 302 4.83 -36.02 2.02
C GLY A 302 3.34 -36.35 2.02
N LYS A 303 3.02 -37.65 2.11
CA LYS A 303 1.62 -38.09 2.23
C LYS A 303 0.95 -37.44 3.45
N PRO A 304 -0.36 -37.12 3.40
CA PRO A 304 -1.12 -36.66 4.53
C PRO A 304 -0.90 -37.54 5.78
N GLY A 305 -0.70 -36.88 6.94
CA GLY A 305 -0.45 -37.55 8.20
C GLY A 305 0.90 -38.26 8.34
N SER A 306 1.81 -38.18 7.34
CA SER A 306 3.15 -38.79 7.42
C SER A 306 4.01 -38.15 8.51
N ASP A 307 4.72 -38.99 9.28
CA ASP A 307 5.68 -38.57 10.31
C ASP A 307 7.00 -39.34 10.16
N CYS A 308 8.10 -38.61 9.99
CA CYS A 308 9.46 -39.14 9.95
C CYS A 308 10.02 -39.52 11.34
N ARG A 309 9.28 -39.33 12.41
CA ARG A 309 9.63 -39.61 13.80
C ARG A 309 10.93 -38.94 14.26
N SER A 310 11.25 -37.78 13.70
CA SER A 310 12.40 -36.98 14.18
C SER A 310 12.17 -36.53 15.61
N THR A 311 13.18 -36.70 16.45
CA THR A 311 13.19 -36.23 17.85
C THR A 311 13.92 -34.89 18.02
N LYS A 312 14.35 -34.28 16.91
CA LYS A 312 14.93 -32.94 16.90
C LYS A 312 13.85 -31.87 16.72
N TYR A 313 13.94 -30.83 17.52
CA TYR A 313 12.98 -29.72 17.56
C TYR A 313 13.68 -28.39 17.43
N ARG A 314 12.94 -27.39 17.05
CA ARG A 314 13.35 -25.98 17.10
C ARG A 314 12.66 -25.33 18.29
N ASP A 315 13.40 -24.70 19.19
CA ASP A 315 12.82 -23.91 20.25
C ASP A 315 12.33 -22.57 19.70
N VAL A 316 11.08 -22.25 19.99
CA VAL A 316 10.40 -21.04 19.47
C VAL A 316 9.61 -20.39 20.58
N LEU A 317 9.83 -19.09 20.79
CA LEU A 317 8.98 -18.26 21.65
C LEU A 317 7.76 -17.80 20.85
N ILE A 318 6.57 -18.20 21.31
CA ILE A 318 5.31 -17.75 20.70
C ILE A 318 4.91 -16.41 21.32
N THR A 319 4.67 -15.40 20.49
CA THR A 319 4.22 -14.07 20.89
C THR A 319 2.94 -13.71 20.15
N LYS A 320 2.17 -12.74 20.64
CA LYS A 320 0.97 -12.24 19.94
C LYS A 320 1.24 -11.83 18.49
N LYS A 321 2.48 -11.37 18.19
CA LYS A 321 2.86 -10.94 16.82
C LYS A 321 3.16 -12.09 15.87
N ASN A 322 3.55 -13.26 16.38
CA ASN A 322 3.99 -14.38 15.56
C ASN A 322 3.13 -15.65 15.71
N ALA A 323 2.14 -15.65 16.57
CA ALA A 323 1.27 -16.80 16.84
C ALA A 323 0.64 -17.35 15.53
N ASP A 324 0.09 -16.49 14.70
CA ASP A 324 -0.52 -16.86 13.40
C ASP A 324 0.42 -17.68 12.50
N LYS A 325 1.74 -17.55 12.64
CA LYS A 325 2.75 -18.25 11.82
C LYS A 325 2.92 -19.71 12.21
N TYR A 326 2.44 -20.08 13.39
CA TYR A 326 2.61 -21.42 13.96
C TYR A 326 1.33 -22.24 13.98
N ILE A 327 0.21 -21.67 13.57
CA ILE A 327 -1.03 -22.40 13.35
C ILE A 327 -0.79 -23.51 12.31
N TYR A 328 -1.36 -24.69 12.57
CA TYR A 328 -1.18 -25.93 11.80
C TYR A 328 0.23 -26.55 11.88
N ARG A 329 1.05 -26.13 12.85
CA ARG A 329 2.36 -26.73 13.13
C ARG A 329 2.30 -27.61 14.36
N PHE A 330 3.20 -28.60 14.44
CA PHE A 330 3.24 -29.54 15.54
C PHE A 330 4.30 -29.18 16.57
N ILE A 331 3.93 -29.22 17.85
CA ILE A 331 4.81 -29.04 19.00
C ILE A 331 4.87 -30.31 19.82
N TRP A 332 5.98 -30.53 20.50
CA TRP A 332 6.10 -31.61 21.48
C TRP A 332 5.49 -31.18 22.81
N THR A 333 4.62 -32.05 23.38
CA THR A 333 3.93 -31.79 24.65
C THR A 333 4.80 -32.03 25.90
N GLY A 334 6.05 -32.53 25.71
CA GLY A 334 6.92 -32.95 26.81
C GLY A 334 6.69 -34.41 27.25
N LYS A 335 5.66 -35.11 26.73
CA LYS A 335 5.30 -36.46 27.10
C LYS A 335 5.79 -37.47 26.07
N VAL A 336 6.05 -38.68 26.54
CA VAL A 336 6.38 -39.84 25.69
C VAL A 336 5.33 -40.93 25.96
N LYS A 337 4.66 -41.38 24.91
CA LYS A 337 3.72 -42.53 24.96
C LYS A 337 4.26 -43.64 24.08
N GLU A 338 4.34 -44.85 24.61
CA GLU A 338 4.79 -46.04 23.86
C GLU A 338 6.11 -45.80 23.10
N GLY A 339 7.08 -45.10 23.73
CA GLY A 339 8.37 -44.78 23.12
C GLY A 339 8.35 -43.68 22.04
N LYS A 340 7.17 -43.09 21.80
CA LYS A 340 7.03 -41.98 20.83
C LYS A 340 6.73 -40.68 21.53
N HIS A 341 7.31 -39.57 21.01
CA HIS A 341 7.00 -38.20 21.49
C HIS A 341 5.55 -37.87 21.15
N GLU A 342 4.78 -37.47 22.18
CA GLU A 342 3.42 -36.97 21.98
C GLU A 342 3.47 -35.59 21.37
N LEU A 343 2.80 -35.41 20.22
CA LEU A 343 2.77 -34.16 19.48
C LEU A 343 1.36 -33.57 19.51
N LEU A 344 1.31 -32.25 19.62
CA LEU A 344 0.07 -31.46 19.53
C LEU A 344 0.12 -30.54 18.34
N GLU A 345 -0.92 -30.52 17.52
CA GLU A 345 -1.10 -29.55 16.47
C GLU A 345 -1.60 -28.22 17.07
N LEU A 346 -0.92 -27.13 16.75
CA LEU A 346 -1.37 -25.79 17.08
C LEU A 346 -2.49 -25.37 16.11
N THR A 347 -3.60 -24.92 16.67
CA THR A 347 -4.80 -24.51 15.95
C THR A 347 -5.25 -23.12 16.41
N ASP A 348 -6.19 -22.50 15.69
CA ASP A 348 -6.79 -21.23 16.11
C ASP A 348 -7.42 -21.31 17.52
N SER A 349 -7.85 -22.50 17.95
CA SER A 349 -8.52 -22.70 19.25
C SER A 349 -7.57 -22.87 20.44
N ASN A 350 -6.30 -23.27 20.20
CA ASN A 350 -5.37 -23.59 21.31
C ASN A 350 -4.09 -22.75 21.30
N ILE A 351 -3.84 -21.98 20.24
CA ILE A 351 -2.59 -21.19 20.10
C ILE A 351 -2.39 -20.18 21.23
N ASP A 352 -3.48 -19.59 21.73
CA ASP A 352 -3.44 -18.57 22.78
C ASP A 352 -2.86 -19.09 24.10
N GLU A 353 -3.02 -20.37 24.40
CA GLU A 353 -2.45 -21.02 25.60
C GLU A 353 -0.91 -21.03 25.59
N TYR A 354 -0.31 -20.90 24.42
CA TYR A 354 1.14 -20.95 24.21
C TYR A 354 1.78 -19.57 24.05
N ILE A 355 1.00 -18.50 24.06
CA ILE A 355 1.56 -17.12 24.00
C ILE A 355 2.41 -16.86 25.25
N GLY A 356 3.63 -16.36 25.03
CA GLY A 356 4.64 -16.12 26.07
C GLY A 356 5.48 -17.36 26.44
N LYS A 357 5.19 -18.54 25.88
CA LYS A 357 5.92 -19.78 26.17
C LYS A 357 6.93 -20.13 25.07
N VAL A 358 8.04 -20.73 25.46
CA VAL A 358 8.96 -21.38 24.53
C VAL A 358 8.49 -22.81 24.28
N VAL A 359 8.22 -23.12 23.01
CA VAL A 359 7.71 -24.45 22.60
C VAL A 359 8.74 -25.16 21.73
N LYS A 360 8.77 -26.48 21.78
CA LYS A 360 9.60 -27.35 20.93
C LYS A 360 8.84 -27.71 19.67
N LEU A 361 9.15 -27.00 18.57
CA LEU A 361 8.45 -27.09 17.27
C LEU A 361 9.09 -28.14 16.36
N ARG A 362 8.29 -29.02 15.74
CA ARG A 362 8.74 -29.85 14.63
C ARG A 362 9.08 -28.96 13.42
N SER A 363 10.21 -29.23 12.76
CA SER A 363 10.73 -28.36 11.71
C SER A 363 11.14 -29.14 10.46
N PRO A 364 10.88 -28.61 9.26
CA PRO A 364 11.41 -29.15 8.01
C PRO A 364 12.92 -29.35 8.01
N MET A 365 13.68 -28.49 8.73
CA MET A 365 15.14 -28.56 8.86
C MET A 365 15.64 -29.88 9.47
N TYR A 366 14.80 -30.56 10.26
CA TYR A 366 15.14 -31.79 10.97
C TYR A 366 14.35 -32.99 10.46
N CYS A 367 13.70 -32.85 9.29
CA CYS A 367 12.95 -33.93 8.68
C CYS A 367 13.89 -35.06 8.22
N LYS A 368 13.54 -36.31 8.58
CA LYS A 368 14.32 -37.49 8.22
C LYS A 368 13.76 -38.24 7.00
N THR A 369 12.72 -37.68 6.36
CA THR A 369 12.14 -38.30 5.15
C THR A 369 13.18 -38.25 4.01
N PRO A 370 13.43 -39.34 3.32
CA PRO A 370 14.43 -39.38 2.24
C PRO A 370 13.98 -38.59 1.02
N GLY A 371 14.95 -38.15 0.23
CA GLY A 371 14.74 -37.39 -1.00
C GLY A 371 14.27 -35.96 -0.73
N ASN A 372 13.63 -35.37 -1.74
CA ASN A 372 13.13 -33.99 -1.69
C ASN A 372 11.71 -33.89 -1.09
N THR A 373 11.38 -34.75 -0.13
CA THR A 373 10.06 -34.83 0.49
C THR A 373 10.14 -34.46 1.96
N ILE A 374 9.23 -33.59 2.42
CA ILE A 374 9.10 -33.23 3.84
C ILE A 374 7.81 -33.82 4.36
N CYS A 375 7.85 -34.62 5.44
CA CYS A 375 6.67 -35.24 6.02
C CYS A 375 5.67 -34.20 6.56
N SER A 376 4.39 -34.58 6.60
CA SER A 376 3.27 -33.72 7.04
C SER A 376 3.51 -33.13 8.44
N VAL A 377 3.99 -33.94 9.40
CA VAL A 377 4.25 -33.48 10.76
C VAL A 377 5.38 -32.43 10.85
N CYS A 378 6.48 -32.60 10.12
CA CYS A 378 7.56 -31.61 10.10
C CYS A 378 7.18 -30.33 9.36
N LEU A 379 6.37 -30.47 8.32
CA LEU A 379 5.90 -29.35 7.50
C LEU A 379 4.77 -28.58 8.19
N GLY A 380 3.89 -29.28 8.91
CA GLY A 380 2.59 -28.80 9.35
C GLY A 380 1.49 -29.11 8.33
N THR A 381 0.23 -29.09 8.77
CA THR A 381 -0.90 -29.51 7.92
C THR A 381 -1.43 -28.43 6.98
N MET A 382 -0.90 -27.22 7.03
CA MET A 382 -1.37 -26.09 6.19
C MET A 382 -1.35 -26.44 4.69
N PHE A 383 -0.24 -26.95 4.19
CA PHE A 383 -0.10 -27.29 2.75
C PHE A 383 -1.03 -28.44 2.34
N GLU A 384 -1.21 -29.41 3.22
CA GLU A 384 -2.14 -30.51 3.04
C GLU A 384 -3.58 -30.01 2.95
N ARG A 385 -3.99 -29.12 3.87
CA ARG A 385 -5.32 -28.45 3.87
C ARG A 385 -5.58 -27.66 2.60
N MET A 386 -4.54 -27.06 2.04
CA MET A 386 -4.59 -26.32 0.77
C MET A 386 -4.52 -27.22 -0.47
N GLY A 387 -4.29 -28.54 -0.31
CA GLY A 387 -4.10 -29.46 -1.41
C GLY A 387 -2.81 -29.21 -2.22
N LEU A 388 -1.81 -28.57 -1.62
CA LEU A 388 -0.56 -28.21 -2.27
C LEU A 388 0.49 -29.30 -2.09
N LYS A 389 1.01 -29.81 -3.20
CA LYS A 389 2.06 -30.86 -3.20
C LYS A 389 3.45 -30.24 -3.33
N ASN A 390 3.65 -29.29 -4.24
CA ASN A 390 4.94 -28.66 -4.43
C ASN A 390 5.12 -27.47 -3.48
N ILE A 391 5.74 -27.73 -2.32
CA ILE A 391 5.97 -26.73 -1.29
C ILE A 391 7.13 -25.79 -1.63
N GLY A 392 8.09 -26.27 -2.39
CA GLY A 392 9.24 -25.47 -2.80
C GLY A 392 8.82 -24.29 -3.65
N LEU A 393 8.06 -24.50 -4.70
CA LEU A 393 7.54 -23.41 -5.54
C LEU A 393 6.59 -22.50 -4.76
N THR A 394 5.73 -23.08 -3.92
CA THR A 394 4.75 -22.30 -3.12
C THR A 394 5.43 -21.37 -2.13
N THR A 395 6.55 -21.78 -1.50
CA THR A 395 7.29 -20.95 -0.54
C THR A 395 8.23 -19.96 -1.23
N THR A 396 8.77 -20.30 -2.40
CA THR A 396 9.68 -19.42 -3.16
C THR A 396 8.93 -18.19 -3.70
N THR A 397 7.69 -18.35 -4.14
CA THR A 397 6.90 -17.23 -4.68
C THR A 397 6.73 -16.07 -3.69
N PRO A 398 6.25 -16.25 -2.44
CA PRO A 398 6.19 -15.18 -1.45
C PRO A 398 7.56 -14.59 -1.11
N SER A 399 8.61 -15.44 -1.02
CA SER A 399 9.97 -14.98 -0.75
C SER A 399 10.48 -14.04 -1.84
N SER A 400 10.22 -14.36 -3.10
CA SER A 400 10.50 -13.51 -4.26
C SER A 400 9.75 -12.16 -4.17
N VAL A 401 8.47 -12.18 -3.81
CA VAL A 401 7.67 -10.96 -3.65
C VAL A 401 8.22 -10.08 -2.52
N ILE A 402 8.60 -10.67 -1.39
CA ILE A 402 9.20 -9.93 -0.27
C ILE A 402 10.53 -9.30 -0.68
N MET A 403 11.38 -10.05 -1.37
CA MET A 403 12.67 -9.56 -1.86
C MET A 403 12.48 -8.40 -2.85
N ASN A 404 11.56 -8.51 -3.80
CA ASN A 404 11.25 -7.44 -4.75
C ASN A 404 10.65 -6.20 -4.05
N LYS A 405 9.82 -6.38 -3.02
CA LYS A 405 9.30 -5.26 -2.20
C LYS A 405 10.41 -4.58 -1.40
N SER A 406 11.33 -5.34 -0.82
CA SER A 406 12.47 -4.80 -0.08
C SER A 406 13.40 -4.00 -0.99
N MET A 407 13.65 -4.49 -2.19
CA MET A 407 14.44 -3.76 -3.21
C MET A 407 13.73 -2.48 -3.62
N LYS A 408 12.42 -2.51 -3.86
CA LYS A 408 11.65 -1.31 -4.17
C LYS A 408 11.70 -0.30 -3.03
N ALA A 409 11.58 -0.74 -1.77
CA ALA A 409 11.70 0.15 -0.61
C ALA A 409 13.06 0.84 -0.54
N MET A 410 14.15 0.15 -0.88
CA MET A 410 15.48 0.76 -0.97
C MET A 410 15.59 1.80 -2.10
N HIS A 411 14.85 1.63 -3.20
CA HIS A 411 14.81 2.61 -4.28
C HIS A 411 13.97 3.84 -3.94
N ASP A 412 12.95 3.67 -3.09
CA ASP A 412 12.02 4.73 -2.70
C ASP A 412 12.49 5.51 -1.44
N ILE A 413 13.64 5.13 -0.84
CA ILE A 413 14.22 5.87 0.29
C ILE A 413 14.80 7.18 -0.25
N SER A 414 14.03 8.24 -0.14
CA SER A 414 14.56 9.59 -0.18
C SER A 414 15.19 9.90 1.18
N VAL A 415 16.45 10.28 1.19
CA VAL A 415 17.11 10.79 2.40
C VAL A 415 16.41 12.10 2.76
N LYS A 416 15.60 12.09 3.82
CA LYS A 416 15.12 13.31 4.45
C LYS A 416 16.16 13.70 5.48
N LEU A 417 16.77 14.84 5.29
CA LEU A 417 17.56 15.50 6.32
C LEU A 417 16.58 15.89 7.44
N ALA A 418 16.68 15.22 8.57
CA ALA A 418 15.98 15.61 9.79
C ALA A 418 16.98 16.34 10.68
N ASP A 419 16.55 17.45 11.26
CA ASP A 419 17.28 18.13 12.32
C ASP A 419 17.19 17.25 13.56
N ILE A 420 18.19 16.37 13.72
CA ILE A 420 18.26 15.45 14.86
C ILE A 420 19.14 16.12 15.90
N ASP A 421 18.54 16.49 17.02
CA ASP A 421 19.27 16.86 18.22
C ASP A 421 20.00 15.62 18.77
N LEU A 422 21.24 15.45 18.33
CA LEU A 422 22.09 14.31 18.75
C LEU A 422 22.29 14.28 20.26
N TYR A 423 22.24 15.41 20.95
CA TYR A 423 22.41 15.47 22.41
C TYR A 423 21.26 14.81 23.18
N LYS A 424 20.09 14.66 22.59
CA LYS A 424 18.99 13.86 23.15
C LYS A 424 19.27 12.37 23.21
N TYR A 425 20.16 11.86 22.34
CA TYR A 425 20.43 10.43 22.19
C TYR A 425 21.78 10.00 22.73
N ILE A 426 22.68 10.94 22.98
CA ILE A 426 23.98 10.67 23.60
C ILE A 426 23.81 10.77 25.12
N LYS A 427 23.85 9.62 25.81
CA LYS A 427 23.99 9.63 27.26
C LYS A 427 25.29 10.35 27.62
N LYS A 428 25.20 11.46 28.36
CA LYS A 428 26.39 12.05 29.00
C LYS A 428 27.05 10.94 29.81
N VAL A 429 28.23 10.51 29.38
CA VAL A 429 29.13 9.73 30.25
C VAL A 429 29.44 10.69 31.38
N LYS A 430 29.02 10.37 32.60
CA LYS A 430 29.47 11.09 33.79
C LYS A 430 30.95 10.74 33.97
N ASP A 431 31.80 11.77 33.89
CA ASP A 431 33.18 11.70 34.31
C ASP A 431 33.27 11.29 35.78
#